data_49687c9e76f269615da62b24dc852a6b
#
_entry.id   49687c9e76f269615da62b24dc852a6b
#
_cell.length_a   1.000
_cell.length_b   1.000
_cell.length_c   1.000
_cell.angle_alpha   90.00
_cell.angle_beta   90.00
_cell.angle_gamma   90.00
#
_symmetry.space_group_name_H-M   'P 1'
#
loop_
_entity.id
_entity.type
_entity.pdbx_description
1 polymer ?
#
loop_
_entity_poly.entity_id
_entity_poly.type
_entity_poly.pdbx_seq_one_letter_code
_entity_poly.pdbx_strand_id
1 'polypeptide(L)'
;MVKKILCQGYLWLLLLLLYAPIFIIMIYSFTEAKVLGNWTGFSTKLYSSLFVAGTHHSLTNALVNTLSIAFIAATVSTLLGSITAIGIFNLRPRARKAISFVNNIPILNGDIIIGISLFLLFVSLGIPQGYTTVVLAHITFCTPYVVLSEIGRA
;
A
#
# COMPACT_ATOMS: atom_id res chain seq x y z
N MET A 1 -28.31 29.59 -0.87
CA MET A 1 -28.53 28.37 -1.69
C MET A 1 -27.47 28.21 -2.76
N VAL A 2 -27.19 29.21 -3.59
CA VAL A 2 -26.23 29.13 -4.72
C VAL A 2 -24.80 28.71 -4.29
N LYS A 3 -24.26 29.25 -3.20
CA LYS A 3 -22.94 28.86 -2.67
C LYS A 3 -22.83 27.36 -2.32
N LYS A 4 -23.89 26.76 -1.79
CA LYS A 4 -23.92 25.32 -1.45
C LYS A 4 -23.93 24.45 -2.71
N ILE A 5 -24.69 24.86 -3.73
CA ILE A 5 -24.78 24.13 -4.99
C ILE A 5 -23.44 24.22 -5.75
N LEU A 6 -22.82 25.40 -5.78
CA LEU A 6 -21.51 25.60 -6.40
C LEU A 6 -20.41 24.78 -5.66
N CYS A 7 -20.40 24.79 -4.35
CA CYS A 7 -19.43 24.02 -3.55
C CYS A 7 -19.62 22.51 -3.76
N GLN A 8 -20.86 22.05 -3.82
CA GLN A 8 -21.18 20.65 -4.05
C GLN A 8 -20.86 20.21 -5.50
N GLY A 9 -21.13 21.07 -6.49
CA GLY A 9 -20.75 20.84 -7.87
C GLY A 9 -19.23 20.77 -8.06
N TYR A 10 -18.48 21.64 -7.40
CA TYR A 10 -17.02 21.62 -7.41
C TYR A 10 -16.45 20.34 -6.78
N LEU A 11 -17.01 19.87 -5.66
CA LEU A 11 -16.59 18.61 -5.05
C LEU A 11 -16.84 17.41 -5.95
N TRP A 12 -17.99 17.35 -6.61
CA TRP A 12 -18.32 16.30 -7.58
C TRP A 12 -17.39 16.32 -8.79
N LEU A 13 -17.05 17.50 -9.29
CA LEU A 13 -16.12 17.67 -10.40
C LEU A 13 -14.71 17.24 -10.01
N LEU A 14 -14.25 17.59 -8.81
CA LEU A 14 -12.96 17.12 -8.28
C LEU A 14 -12.93 15.59 -8.13
N LEU A 15 -13.98 14.99 -7.57
CA LEU A 15 -14.09 13.54 -7.45
C LEU A 15 -14.04 12.87 -8.83
N LEU A 16 -14.82 13.38 -9.80
CA LEU A 16 -14.84 12.84 -11.14
C LEU A 16 -13.46 12.92 -11.82
N LEU A 17 -12.77 14.05 -11.67
CA LEU A 17 -11.42 14.24 -12.23
C LEU A 17 -10.39 13.33 -11.55
N LEU A 18 -10.52 13.08 -10.25
CA LEU A 18 -9.62 12.22 -9.48
C LEU A 18 -9.84 10.74 -9.82
N TYR A 19 -11.08 10.33 -10.06
CA TYR A 19 -11.41 8.95 -10.43
C TYR A 19 -11.38 8.68 -11.94
N ALA A 20 -11.36 9.72 -12.79
CA ALA A 20 -11.32 9.58 -14.24
C ALA A 20 -10.21 8.65 -14.75
N PRO A 21 -8.94 8.73 -14.27
CA PRO A 21 -7.89 7.80 -14.69
C PRO A 21 -8.24 6.33 -14.39
N ILE A 22 -8.89 6.06 -13.26
CA ILE A 22 -9.29 4.71 -12.85
C ILE A 22 -10.37 4.17 -13.80
N PHE A 23 -11.38 4.99 -14.15
CA PHE A 23 -12.40 4.62 -15.12
C PHE A 23 -11.82 4.37 -16.51
N ILE A 24 -10.85 5.20 -16.93
CA ILE A 24 -10.16 5.02 -18.22
C ILE A 24 -9.43 3.67 -18.23
N ILE A 25 -8.65 3.34 -17.20
CA ILE A 25 -7.93 2.06 -17.10
C ILE A 25 -8.93 0.90 -17.08
N MET A 26 -10.06 1.04 -16.38
CA MET A 26 -11.11 0.02 -16.33
C MET A 26 -11.69 -0.25 -17.72
N ILE A 27 -11.98 0.79 -18.51
CA ILE A 27 -12.48 0.65 -19.88
C ILE A 27 -11.43 -0.02 -20.77
N TYR A 28 -10.17 0.44 -20.72
CA TYR A 28 -9.08 -0.15 -21.49
C TYR A 28 -8.70 -1.57 -21.05
N SER A 29 -9.08 -2.01 -19.87
CA SER A 29 -8.90 -3.38 -19.42
C SER A 29 -9.69 -4.40 -20.25
N PHE A 30 -10.74 -3.97 -20.93
CA PHE A 30 -11.54 -4.81 -21.84
C PHE A 30 -11.11 -4.76 -23.30
N THR A 31 -9.91 -4.33 -23.60
CA THR A 31 -9.36 -4.32 -24.98
C THR A 31 -8.17 -5.26 -25.10
N GLU A 32 -7.90 -5.79 -26.32
CA GLU A 32 -6.71 -6.61 -26.59
C GLU A 32 -5.44 -5.80 -26.81
N ALA A 33 -5.52 -4.48 -26.80
CA ALA A 33 -4.37 -3.62 -27.05
C ALA A 33 -3.29 -3.79 -25.96
N LYS A 34 -2.05 -4.03 -26.41
CA LYS A 34 -0.88 -4.09 -25.52
C LYS A 34 -0.42 -2.72 -25.01
N VAL A 35 -0.97 -1.65 -25.57
CA VAL A 35 -0.60 -0.26 -25.25
C VAL A 35 -1.86 0.52 -24.91
N LEU A 36 -1.84 1.23 -23.78
CA LEU A 36 -2.88 2.15 -23.35
C LEU A 36 -3.05 3.26 -24.44
N GLY A 37 -4.30 3.51 -24.82
CA GLY A 37 -4.63 4.55 -25.82
C GLY A 37 -5.03 3.99 -27.19
N ASN A 38 -4.84 2.71 -27.48
CA ASN A 38 -5.28 2.08 -28.70
C ASN A 38 -6.48 1.16 -28.40
N TRP A 39 -7.67 1.56 -28.86
CA TRP A 39 -8.88 0.78 -28.71
C TRP A 39 -9.06 -0.18 -29.88
N THR A 40 -8.91 -1.48 -29.64
CA THR A 40 -9.05 -2.52 -30.67
C THR A 40 -10.40 -3.25 -30.63
N GLY A 41 -11.35 -2.74 -29.83
CA GLY A 41 -12.65 -3.36 -29.61
C GLY A 41 -12.78 -4.02 -28.24
N PHE A 42 -14.01 -4.41 -27.89
CA PHE A 42 -14.31 -5.09 -26.63
C PHE A 42 -13.83 -6.55 -26.68
N SER A 43 -12.98 -6.94 -25.78
CA SER A 43 -12.48 -8.31 -25.68
C SER A 43 -12.21 -8.70 -24.23
N THR A 44 -12.59 -9.93 -23.88
CA THR A 44 -12.30 -10.56 -22.60
C THR A 44 -11.15 -11.58 -22.68
N LYS A 45 -10.47 -11.66 -23.82
CA LYS A 45 -9.39 -12.63 -24.04
C LYS A 45 -8.23 -12.50 -23.03
N LEU A 46 -7.90 -11.25 -22.65
CA LEU A 46 -6.88 -11.02 -21.63
C LEU A 46 -7.27 -11.64 -20.28
N TYR A 47 -8.53 -11.53 -19.90
CA TYR A 47 -9.03 -12.16 -18.67
C TYR A 47 -9.06 -13.68 -18.76
N SER A 48 -9.48 -14.24 -19.89
CA SER A 48 -9.45 -15.70 -20.09
C SER A 48 -8.02 -16.24 -20.12
N SER A 49 -7.07 -15.50 -20.71
CA SER A 49 -5.65 -15.89 -20.75
C SER A 49 -4.99 -15.87 -19.36
N LEU A 50 -5.52 -15.12 -18.38
CA LEU A 50 -5.03 -15.14 -16.99
C LEU A 50 -5.27 -16.48 -16.29
N PHE A 51 -6.31 -17.22 -16.70
CA PHE A 51 -6.70 -18.51 -16.12
C PHE A 51 -6.21 -19.71 -16.91
N VAL A 52 -5.64 -19.52 -18.12
CA VAL A 52 -5.05 -20.60 -18.91
C VAL A 52 -3.65 -20.92 -18.40
N ALA A 53 -3.51 -22.08 -17.78
CA ALA A 53 -2.23 -22.59 -17.30
C ALA A 53 -1.27 -22.82 -18.49
N GLY A 54 -0.23 -22.03 -18.61
CA GLY A 54 0.82 -22.24 -19.62
C GLY A 54 1.64 -20.99 -19.95
N THR A 55 1.02 -19.83 -20.04
CA THR A 55 1.69 -18.58 -20.38
C THR A 55 1.90 -17.64 -19.19
N HIS A 56 1.24 -17.89 -18.08
CA HIS A 56 1.15 -16.96 -16.93
C HIS A 56 1.50 -17.60 -15.58
N HIS A 57 2.44 -18.55 -15.54
CA HIS A 57 3.02 -19.03 -14.27
C HIS A 57 3.52 -17.87 -13.39
N SER A 58 3.82 -16.72 -14.00
CA SER A 58 4.26 -15.53 -13.29
C SER A 58 3.13 -14.85 -12.48
N LEU A 59 1.88 -14.86 -12.97
CA LEU A 59 0.76 -14.18 -12.30
C LEU A 59 0.25 -14.96 -11.08
N THR A 60 0.10 -16.27 -11.21
CA THR A 60 -0.29 -17.13 -10.08
C THR A 60 0.76 -17.11 -8.99
N ASN A 61 2.04 -17.21 -9.37
CA ASN A 61 3.14 -17.10 -8.43
C ASN A 61 3.23 -15.71 -7.78
N ALA A 62 3.01 -14.64 -8.56
CA ALA A 62 2.97 -13.29 -8.03
C ALA A 62 1.82 -13.11 -7.02
N LEU A 63 0.64 -13.66 -7.32
CA LEU A 63 -0.51 -13.61 -6.41
C LEU A 63 -0.22 -14.33 -5.10
N VAL A 64 0.30 -15.56 -5.17
CA VAL A 64 0.66 -16.35 -3.99
C VAL A 64 1.74 -15.65 -3.18
N ASN A 65 2.78 -15.12 -3.84
CA ASN A 65 3.83 -14.36 -3.16
C ASN A 65 3.27 -13.11 -2.48
N THR A 66 2.41 -12.35 -3.16
CA THR A 66 1.80 -11.14 -2.58
C THR A 66 0.94 -11.47 -1.37
N LEU A 67 0.10 -12.52 -1.46
CA LEU A 67 -0.73 -12.94 -0.33
C LEU A 67 0.11 -13.45 0.85
N SER A 68 1.17 -14.21 0.57
CA SER A 68 2.05 -14.70 1.62
C SER A 68 2.83 -13.56 2.29
N ILE A 69 3.35 -12.59 1.52
CA ILE A 69 4.01 -11.39 2.06
C ILE A 69 3.03 -10.60 2.93
N ALA A 70 1.82 -10.36 2.44
CA ALA A 70 0.80 -9.61 3.16
C ALA A 70 0.43 -10.30 4.48
N PHE A 71 0.21 -11.61 4.48
CA PHE A 71 -0.15 -12.37 5.67
C PHE A 71 0.97 -12.37 6.72
N ILE A 72 2.20 -12.64 6.30
CA ILE A 72 3.37 -12.65 7.20
C ILE A 72 3.61 -11.23 7.76
N ALA A 73 3.62 -10.23 6.89
CA ALA A 73 3.85 -8.85 7.31
C ALA A 73 2.76 -8.36 8.27
N ALA A 74 1.48 -8.63 7.98
CA ALA A 74 0.37 -8.25 8.85
C ALA A 74 0.48 -8.92 10.22
N THR A 75 0.74 -10.23 10.27
CA THR A 75 0.84 -10.97 11.53
C THR A 75 2.01 -10.47 12.39
N VAL A 76 3.19 -10.35 11.77
CA VAL A 76 4.39 -9.93 12.51
C VAL A 76 4.27 -8.47 12.96
N SER A 77 3.82 -7.55 12.08
CA SER A 77 3.67 -6.14 12.46
C SER A 77 2.57 -5.92 13.50
N THR A 78 1.50 -6.73 13.50
CA THR A 78 0.48 -6.67 14.55
C THR A 78 1.06 -7.10 15.90
N LEU A 79 1.77 -8.20 15.94
CA LEU A 79 2.40 -8.66 17.18
C LEU A 79 3.42 -7.65 17.72
N LEU A 80 4.34 -7.19 16.85
CA LEU A 80 5.36 -6.21 17.25
C LEU A 80 4.73 -4.87 17.65
N GLY A 81 3.75 -4.40 16.87
CA GLY A 81 3.06 -3.14 17.14
C GLY A 81 2.28 -3.16 18.45
N SER A 82 1.57 -4.25 18.73
CA SER A 82 0.82 -4.41 20.00
C SER A 82 1.76 -4.47 21.21
N ILE A 83 2.85 -5.24 21.14
CA ILE A 83 3.85 -5.28 22.21
C ILE A 83 4.47 -3.89 22.43
N THR A 84 4.80 -3.20 21.34
CA THR A 84 5.36 -1.85 21.40
C THR A 84 4.37 -0.86 22.00
N ALA A 85 3.09 -0.93 21.62
CA ALA A 85 2.04 -0.05 22.14
C ALA A 85 1.85 -0.24 23.65
N ILE A 86 1.84 -1.48 24.14
CA ILE A 86 1.78 -1.80 25.59
C ILE A 86 3.02 -1.21 26.29
N GLY A 87 4.20 -1.37 25.69
CA GLY A 87 5.43 -0.77 26.24
C GLY A 87 5.34 0.75 26.34
N ILE A 88 4.88 1.41 25.30
CA ILE A 88 4.72 2.88 25.25
C ILE A 88 3.68 3.36 26.29
N PHE A 89 2.61 2.59 26.50
CA PHE A 89 1.59 2.94 27.48
C PHE A 89 2.15 3.00 28.92
N ASN A 90 3.08 2.12 29.27
CA ASN A 90 3.71 2.07 30.58
C ASN A 90 4.83 3.11 30.79
N LEU A 91 5.17 3.91 29.78
CA LEU A 91 6.22 4.91 29.88
C LEU A 91 5.72 6.20 30.56
N ARG A 92 6.70 6.95 31.12
CA ARG A 92 6.45 8.30 31.63
C ARG A 92 5.86 9.21 30.54
N PRO A 93 4.96 10.17 30.85
CA PRO A 93 4.26 10.99 29.83
C PRO A 93 5.17 11.73 28.85
N ARG A 94 6.37 12.16 29.29
CA ARG A 94 7.34 12.83 28.44
C ARG A 94 7.95 11.85 27.41
N ALA A 95 8.36 10.66 27.84
CA ALA A 95 8.90 9.63 26.95
C ALA A 95 7.83 9.11 25.98
N ARG A 96 6.61 8.88 26.46
CA ARG A 96 5.46 8.49 25.63
C ARG A 96 5.24 9.48 24.49
N LYS A 97 5.21 10.80 24.78
CA LYS A 97 5.04 11.84 23.75
C LYS A 97 6.18 11.84 22.73
N ALA A 98 7.44 11.71 23.18
CA ALA A 98 8.59 11.69 22.29
C ALA A 98 8.57 10.46 21.37
N ILE A 99 8.32 9.27 21.88
CA ILE A 99 8.26 8.03 21.09
C ILE A 99 7.08 8.06 20.12
N SER A 100 5.89 8.52 20.56
CA SER A 100 4.73 8.67 19.68
C SER A 100 5.00 9.67 18.55
N PHE A 101 5.73 10.74 18.82
CA PHE A 101 6.15 11.70 17.79
C PHE A 101 7.06 11.03 16.75
N VAL A 102 8.09 10.29 17.19
CA VAL A 102 9.00 9.55 16.31
C VAL A 102 8.25 8.49 15.50
N ASN A 103 7.30 7.77 16.13
CA ASN A 103 6.48 6.78 15.45
C ASN A 103 5.60 7.38 14.34
N ASN A 104 5.22 8.65 14.46
CA ASN A 104 4.40 9.32 13.45
C ASN A 104 5.20 9.84 12.26
N ILE A 105 6.53 9.96 12.36
CA ILE A 105 7.38 10.45 11.27
C ILE A 105 7.23 9.60 9.99
N PRO A 106 7.29 8.26 10.05
CA PRO A 106 7.06 7.43 8.86
C PRO A 106 5.67 7.63 8.24
N ILE A 107 4.64 7.83 9.07
CA ILE A 107 3.25 8.01 8.59
C ILE A 107 3.07 9.32 7.82
N LEU A 108 3.83 10.36 8.19
CA LEU A 108 3.80 11.66 7.51
C LEU A 108 4.63 11.68 6.22
N ASN A 109 5.60 10.77 6.08
CA ASN A 109 6.39 10.64 4.88
C ASN A 109 5.64 9.81 3.82
N GLY A 110 5.82 10.17 2.55
CA GLY A 110 5.24 9.38 1.46
C GLY A 110 5.85 7.98 1.40
N ASP A 111 5.01 6.99 1.11
CA ASP A 111 5.37 5.57 1.02
C ASP A 111 6.58 5.31 0.12
N ILE A 112 6.69 6.10 -0.97
CA ILE A 112 7.81 6.02 -1.92
C ILE A 112 9.14 6.38 -1.24
N ILE A 113 9.16 7.42 -0.40
CA ILE A 113 10.38 7.88 0.30
C ILE A 113 10.86 6.79 1.26
N ILE A 114 9.96 6.19 2.02
CA ILE A 114 10.29 5.11 2.95
C ILE A 114 10.78 3.88 2.16
N GLY A 115 10.09 3.52 1.08
CA GLY A 115 10.48 2.39 0.23
C GLY A 115 11.88 2.54 -0.35
N ILE A 116 12.22 3.72 -0.90
CA ILE A 116 13.55 4.00 -1.44
C ILE A 116 14.59 4.00 -0.32
N SER A 117 14.29 4.58 0.84
CA SER A 117 15.22 4.62 1.98
C SER A 117 15.56 3.22 2.50
N LEU A 118 14.55 2.35 2.64
CA LEU A 118 14.76 0.96 3.03
C LEU A 118 15.52 0.17 1.97
N PHE A 119 15.22 0.40 0.69
CA PHE A 119 15.96 -0.22 -0.41
C PHE A 119 17.45 0.14 -0.35
N LEU A 120 17.78 1.44 -0.22
CA LEU A 120 19.16 1.91 -0.10
C LEU A 120 19.85 1.35 1.15
N LEU A 121 19.13 1.26 2.26
CA LEU A 121 19.63 0.66 3.49
C LEU A 121 20.00 -0.81 3.26
N PHE A 122 19.12 -1.62 2.66
CA PHE A 122 19.40 -3.03 2.40
C PHE A 122 20.57 -3.21 1.43
N VAL A 123 20.67 -2.37 0.40
CA VAL A 123 21.80 -2.39 -0.54
C VAL A 123 23.11 -2.04 0.20
N SER A 124 23.12 -1.02 1.06
CA SER A 124 24.31 -0.62 1.81
C SER A 124 24.78 -1.68 2.81
N LEU A 125 23.86 -2.48 3.34
CA LEU A 125 24.14 -3.62 4.23
C LEU A 125 24.55 -4.88 3.47
N GLY A 126 24.55 -4.86 2.13
CA GLY A 126 24.87 -6.03 1.30
C GLY A 126 23.81 -7.13 1.34
N ILE A 127 22.57 -6.82 1.74
CA ILE A 127 21.48 -7.79 1.80
C ILE A 127 20.93 -7.99 0.39
N PRO A 128 20.89 -9.24 -0.13
CA PRO A 128 20.37 -9.50 -1.46
C PRO A 128 18.87 -9.14 -1.53
N GLN A 129 18.50 -8.40 -2.58
CA GLN A 129 17.12 -8.02 -2.81
C GLN A 129 16.27 -9.23 -3.18
N GLY A 130 15.11 -9.39 -2.54
CA GLY A 130 14.24 -10.53 -2.77
C GLY A 130 13.03 -10.55 -1.85
N TYR A 131 12.42 -11.72 -1.76
CA TYR A 131 11.22 -11.94 -0.93
C TYR A 131 11.38 -11.45 0.51
N THR A 132 12.50 -11.78 1.15
CA THR A 132 12.78 -11.44 2.55
C THR A 132 12.87 -9.93 2.78
N THR A 133 13.54 -9.19 1.88
CA THR A 133 13.67 -7.73 2.00
C THR A 133 12.32 -7.03 1.82
N VAL A 134 11.45 -7.56 0.94
CA VAL A 134 10.10 -7.05 0.77
C VAL A 134 9.25 -7.28 2.01
N VAL A 135 9.33 -8.47 2.62
CA VAL A 135 8.62 -8.77 3.88
C VAL A 135 9.10 -7.84 5.00
N LEU A 136 10.41 -7.66 5.17
CA LEU A 136 10.98 -6.77 6.19
C LEU A 136 10.54 -5.31 5.97
N ALA A 137 10.53 -4.85 4.72
CA ALA A 137 10.06 -3.50 4.38
C ALA A 137 8.59 -3.32 4.75
N HIS A 138 7.72 -4.29 4.44
CA HIS A 138 6.31 -4.23 4.79
C HIS A 138 6.08 -4.25 6.31
N ILE A 139 6.82 -5.08 7.05
CA ILE A 139 6.76 -5.10 8.52
C ILE A 139 7.14 -3.73 9.09
N THR A 140 8.25 -3.16 8.62
CA THR A 140 8.73 -1.84 9.07
C THR A 140 7.73 -0.74 8.77
N PHE A 141 7.09 -0.80 7.60
CA PHE A 141 6.09 0.16 7.17
C PHE A 141 4.78 0.02 7.96
N CYS A 142 4.28 -1.19 8.18
CA CYS A 142 3.00 -1.44 8.85
C CYS A 142 3.04 -1.21 10.37
N THR A 143 4.18 -1.47 11.02
CA THR A 143 4.31 -1.37 12.48
C THR A 143 3.88 -0.01 13.06
N PRO A 144 4.27 1.16 12.52
CA PRO A 144 3.84 2.46 13.04
C PRO A 144 2.32 2.66 13.01
N TYR A 145 1.64 2.13 12.00
CA TYR A 145 0.17 2.23 11.89
C TYR A 145 -0.53 1.38 12.96
N VAL A 146 -0.01 0.18 13.23
CA VAL A 146 -0.53 -0.69 14.29
C VAL A 146 -0.35 0.00 15.65
N VAL A 147 0.85 0.50 15.95
CA VAL A 147 1.14 1.23 17.19
C VAL A 147 0.20 2.42 17.37
N LEU A 148 -0.01 3.20 16.31
CA LEU A 148 -0.91 4.37 16.36
C LEU A 148 -2.36 3.95 16.63
N SER A 149 -2.83 2.87 15.99
CA SER A 149 -4.20 2.37 16.18
C SER A 149 -4.45 1.86 17.59
N GLU A 150 -3.48 1.22 18.20
CA GLU A 150 -3.56 0.70 19.58
C GLU A 150 -3.49 1.83 20.62
N ILE A 151 -2.57 2.80 20.43
CA ILE A 151 -2.47 3.95 21.34
C ILE A 151 -3.71 4.83 21.27
N GLY A 152 -4.35 4.93 20.09
CA GLY A 152 -5.57 5.72 19.91
C GLY A 152 -6.82 5.11 20.55
N ARG A 153 -6.77 3.83 20.96
CA ARG A 153 -7.87 3.14 21.66
C ARG A 153 -7.72 3.12 23.17
N ALA A 154 -6.55 3.43 23.70
CA ALA A 154 -6.23 3.44 25.14
C ALA A 154 -6.31 4.86 25.72
#